data_af30899a4f159ea16cace62fce4ccc99
#
_entry.id   af30899a4f159ea16cace62fce4ccc99
#
_cell.length_a   1.000
_cell.length_b   1.000
_cell.length_c   1.000
_cell.angle_alpha   90.00
_cell.angle_beta   90.00
_cell.angle_gamma   90.00
#
_symmetry.space_group_name_H-M   'P 1'
#
loop_
_entity.id
_entity.type
_entity.pdbx_description
1 polymer ?
#
loop_
_entity_poly.entity_id
_entity_poly.type
_entity_poly.pdbx_seq_one_letter_code
_entity_poly.pdbx_strand_id
1 'polypeptide(L)'
;LSANIKHPGKLIVGQRRGLDKADRSFGSKFANSFSNFWFSVQTGVMLKDTQTGYRLYPLRKLHGLSLLTSRYEAELELLVFSSWHGVDIISEEVSVYYPPREERVSHFRPVADFTRISVLNTILCVLAIVYALPLKILRVLLVFLRTTYSLIAYLVFCFVLLLPITLVLRATRVRREKTSAILHRLLNSVAKLIVLRHGIPGVRYTVENDGEDFNRPAVIICNHQSHLDLMVMLSQTSKLVILTNDWVWNSPFFGMVIRNAEYYPVSMGIDAILPKLQSLVKRGYSIVVYPEGTRSKDCTIGRFYKGAFHIARTLHLDILPMIEYGMGNVLPKKGKYLRTGRMLLSVRK
;
A
#
# COMPACT_ATOMS: atom_id res chain seq x y z
N LEU A 1 22.37 -7.38 1.72
CA LEU A 1 22.02 -5.96 1.87
C LEU A 1 21.18 -5.43 0.70
N SER A 2 21.57 -5.70 -0.56
CA SER A 2 20.79 -5.29 -1.75
C SER A 2 19.35 -5.81 -1.75
N ALA A 3 19.10 -7.03 -1.30
CA ALA A 3 17.77 -7.62 -1.18
C ALA A 3 16.90 -6.90 -0.13
N ASN A 4 17.49 -6.38 0.95
CA ASN A 4 16.76 -5.59 1.95
C ASN A 4 16.32 -4.24 1.41
N ILE A 5 17.11 -3.62 0.54
CA ILE A 5 16.76 -2.37 -0.15
C ILE A 5 15.56 -2.61 -1.09
N LYS A 6 15.57 -3.74 -1.82
CA LYS A 6 14.47 -4.13 -2.71
C LYS A 6 13.18 -4.51 -1.96
N HIS A 7 13.32 -5.10 -0.78
CA HIS A 7 12.20 -5.68 -0.02
C HIS A 7 12.22 -5.23 1.45
N PRO A 8 12.06 -3.93 1.74
CA PRO A 8 12.17 -3.40 3.10
C PRO A 8 11.12 -4.01 4.02
N GLY A 9 11.56 -4.45 5.20
CA GLY A 9 10.68 -5.00 6.23
C GLY A 9 10.14 -6.41 5.96
N LYS A 10 10.71 -7.14 4.99
CA LYS A 10 10.46 -8.58 4.82
C LYS A 10 11.56 -9.40 5.50
N LEU A 11 11.23 -10.62 5.88
CA LEU A 11 12.19 -11.61 6.28
C LEU A 11 12.75 -12.28 5.02
N ILE A 12 14.06 -12.25 4.83
CA ILE A 12 14.71 -12.79 3.65
C ILE A 12 15.47 -14.05 4.03
N VAL A 13 15.17 -15.14 3.35
CA VAL A 13 15.79 -16.47 3.55
C VAL A 13 16.71 -16.74 2.36
N GLY A 14 17.99 -17.00 2.63
CA GLY A 14 18.95 -17.35 1.60
C GLY A 14 18.72 -18.79 1.10
N GLN A 15 18.20 -18.94 -0.11
CA GLN A 15 18.07 -20.24 -0.75
C GLN A 15 19.42 -20.64 -1.36
N ARG A 16 20.00 -21.72 -0.88
CA ARG A 16 21.31 -22.20 -1.36
C ARG A 16 21.21 -22.71 -2.81
N ARG A 17 22.06 -22.19 -3.69
CA ARG A 17 22.16 -22.67 -5.08
C ARG A 17 22.71 -24.08 -5.13
N GLY A 18 22.21 -24.88 -6.07
CA GLY A 18 22.74 -26.22 -6.33
C GLY A 18 22.45 -27.24 -5.23
N LEU A 19 21.45 -26.99 -4.36
CA LEU A 19 21.02 -27.91 -3.33
C LEU A 19 20.72 -29.33 -3.89
N ASP A 20 20.16 -29.40 -5.09
CA ASP A 20 19.81 -30.68 -5.73
C ASP A 20 21.04 -31.36 -6.37
N LYS A 21 22.06 -30.59 -6.73
CA LYS A 21 23.31 -31.05 -7.40
C LYS A 21 24.44 -31.33 -6.40
N ALA A 22 24.36 -30.79 -5.18
CA ALA A 22 25.40 -31.00 -4.19
C ALA A 22 25.47 -32.47 -3.76
N ASP A 23 26.69 -32.99 -3.58
CA ASP A 23 26.94 -34.29 -3.00
C ASP A 23 26.59 -34.32 -1.50
N ARG A 24 25.29 -34.46 -1.24
CA ARG A 24 24.70 -34.52 0.11
C ARG A 24 24.19 -35.90 0.40
N SER A 25 24.33 -36.33 1.68
CA SER A 25 23.75 -37.57 2.13
C SER A 25 22.23 -37.61 1.95
N PHE A 26 21.66 -38.76 1.70
CA PHE A 26 20.22 -38.98 1.60
C PHE A 26 19.48 -38.39 2.82
N GLY A 27 19.99 -38.59 4.01
CA GLY A 27 19.42 -38.05 5.26
C GLY A 27 19.36 -36.52 5.28
N SER A 28 20.36 -35.84 4.74
CA SER A 28 20.36 -34.35 4.66
C SER A 28 19.32 -33.84 3.67
N LYS A 29 19.12 -34.52 2.53
CA LYS A 29 18.05 -34.14 1.56
C LYS A 29 16.68 -34.37 2.15
N PHE A 30 16.46 -35.52 2.80
CA PHE A 30 15.22 -35.85 3.49
C PHE A 30 14.91 -34.85 4.60
N ALA A 31 15.87 -34.50 5.45
CA ALA A 31 15.67 -33.55 6.54
C ALA A 31 15.25 -32.15 6.03
N ASN A 32 15.85 -31.70 4.94
CA ASN A 32 15.46 -30.41 4.33
C ASN A 32 14.05 -30.46 3.75
N SER A 33 13.70 -31.51 3.01
CA SER A 33 12.36 -31.69 2.45
C SER A 33 11.30 -31.82 3.55
N PHE A 34 11.60 -32.54 4.61
CA PHE A 34 10.75 -32.70 5.77
C PHE A 34 10.50 -31.35 6.48
N SER A 35 11.55 -30.58 6.70
CA SER A 35 11.44 -29.25 7.31
C SER A 35 10.62 -28.28 6.43
N ASN A 36 10.85 -28.28 5.13
CA ASN A 36 10.11 -27.44 4.18
C ASN A 36 8.61 -27.81 4.15
N PHE A 37 8.30 -29.11 4.16
CA PHE A 37 6.92 -29.61 4.18
C PHE A 37 6.19 -29.10 5.43
N TRP A 38 6.73 -29.35 6.63
CA TRP A 38 6.09 -28.94 7.87
C TRP A 38 5.97 -27.44 8.00
N PHE A 39 6.98 -26.69 7.57
CA PHE A 39 6.90 -25.25 7.52
C PHE A 39 5.75 -24.78 6.63
N SER A 40 5.55 -25.39 5.46
CA SER A 40 4.44 -25.04 4.57
C SER A 40 3.07 -25.37 5.17
N VAL A 41 2.94 -26.49 5.89
CA VAL A 41 1.73 -26.88 6.61
C VAL A 41 1.39 -25.88 7.72
N GLN A 42 2.40 -25.48 8.50
CA GLN A 42 2.24 -24.59 9.66
C GLN A 42 1.95 -23.14 9.27
N THR A 43 2.46 -22.69 8.12
CA THR A 43 2.42 -21.26 7.74
C THR A 43 1.64 -20.95 6.47
N GLY A 44 1.50 -21.92 5.59
CA GLY A 44 0.98 -21.74 4.22
C GLY A 44 1.99 -21.09 3.27
N VAL A 45 3.26 -20.91 3.69
CA VAL A 45 4.34 -20.32 2.88
C VAL A 45 5.24 -21.43 2.36
N MET A 46 5.51 -21.44 1.06
CA MET A 46 6.43 -22.41 0.45
C MET A 46 7.84 -21.85 0.40
N LEU A 47 8.77 -22.53 1.07
CA LEU A 47 10.21 -22.28 0.99
C LEU A 47 10.91 -23.54 0.51
N LYS A 48 11.98 -23.37 -0.29
CA LYS A 48 12.78 -24.49 -0.79
C LYS A 48 13.94 -24.86 0.14
N ASP A 49 14.28 -23.99 1.08
CA ASP A 49 15.39 -24.17 1.98
C ASP A 49 15.14 -23.51 3.34
N THR A 50 14.40 -24.19 4.21
CA THR A 50 14.12 -23.73 5.59
C THR A 50 15.26 -23.99 6.56
N GLN A 51 16.27 -24.79 6.17
CA GLN A 51 17.41 -25.13 7.02
C GLN A 51 18.62 -24.22 6.83
N THR A 52 18.55 -23.23 5.94
CA THR A 52 19.62 -22.27 5.79
C THR A 52 19.71 -21.37 7.03
N GLY A 53 20.92 -21.15 7.55
CA GLY A 53 21.20 -20.16 8.58
C GLY A 53 21.39 -18.73 8.03
N TYR A 54 21.44 -18.56 6.71
CA TYR A 54 21.62 -17.25 6.09
C TYR A 54 20.28 -16.54 5.93
N ARG A 55 19.95 -15.71 6.91
CA ARG A 55 18.65 -15.02 6.98
C ARG A 55 18.82 -13.56 7.38
N LEU A 56 17.92 -12.72 6.88
CA LEU A 56 17.83 -11.31 7.26
C LEU A 56 16.47 -11.04 7.92
N TYR A 57 16.51 -10.62 9.17
CA TYR A 57 15.33 -10.43 10.00
C TYR A 57 14.92 -8.96 10.11
N PRO A 58 13.65 -8.59 9.92
CA PRO A 58 13.13 -7.25 10.15
C PRO A 58 12.89 -7.01 11.65
N LEU A 59 13.92 -6.71 12.42
CA LEU A 59 13.87 -6.65 13.90
C LEU A 59 12.72 -5.80 14.46
N ARG A 60 12.39 -4.68 13.80
CA ARG A 60 11.26 -3.83 14.24
C ARG A 60 9.90 -4.54 14.25
N LYS A 61 9.72 -5.52 13.35
CA LYS A 61 8.46 -6.30 13.28
C LYS A 61 8.48 -7.51 14.20
N LEU A 62 9.63 -7.91 14.68
CA LEU A 62 9.82 -9.05 15.57
C LEU A 62 9.97 -8.64 17.04
N HIS A 63 9.89 -7.34 17.33
CA HIS A 63 9.97 -6.85 18.69
C HIS A 63 8.86 -7.43 19.57
N GLY A 64 9.21 -7.97 20.71
CA GLY A 64 8.29 -8.63 21.64
C GLY A 64 7.99 -10.10 21.30
N LEU A 65 8.60 -10.68 20.25
CA LEU A 65 8.51 -12.09 19.97
C LEU A 65 9.41 -12.86 20.95
N SER A 66 8.85 -13.76 21.72
CA SER A 66 9.58 -14.70 22.59
C SER A 66 9.57 -16.10 21.97
N LEU A 67 10.69 -16.79 22.05
CA LEU A 67 10.84 -18.16 21.58
C LEU A 67 10.71 -19.14 22.74
N LEU A 68 10.16 -20.32 22.44
CA LEU A 68 9.98 -21.42 23.40
C LEU A 68 11.24 -22.28 23.46
N THR A 69 12.03 -22.29 22.38
CA THR A 69 13.17 -23.20 22.20
C THR A 69 14.49 -22.43 22.07
N SER A 70 15.58 -23.18 22.09
CA SER A 70 16.95 -22.71 21.88
C SER A 70 17.64 -23.59 20.83
N ARG A 71 18.83 -23.19 20.37
CA ARG A 71 19.64 -23.90 19.37
C ARG A 71 18.97 -23.98 17.99
N TYR A 72 19.08 -25.12 17.32
CA TYR A 72 18.57 -25.32 15.93
C TYR A 72 17.04 -25.23 15.84
N GLU A 73 16.34 -25.63 16.89
CA GLU A 73 14.88 -25.54 16.96
C GLU A 73 14.40 -24.09 16.91
N ALA A 74 15.11 -23.19 17.60
CA ALA A 74 14.76 -21.78 17.64
C ALA A 74 14.80 -21.11 16.26
N GLU A 75 15.64 -21.59 15.36
CA GLU A 75 15.69 -21.06 13.98
C GLU A 75 14.41 -21.39 13.20
N LEU A 76 13.86 -22.58 13.36
CA LEU A 76 12.61 -22.96 12.72
C LEU A 76 11.44 -22.24 13.39
N GLU A 77 11.41 -22.21 14.71
CA GLU A 77 10.38 -21.53 15.50
C GLU A 77 10.28 -20.05 15.14
N LEU A 78 11.42 -19.35 15.08
CA LEU A 78 11.48 -17.95 14.72
C LEU A 78 10.92 -17.69 13.30
N LEU A 79 11.20 -18.59 12.37
CA LEU A 79 10.70 -18.52 11.01
C LEU A 79 9.17 -18.68 10.96
N VAL A 80 8.64 -19.68 11.69
CA VAL A 80 7.20 -19.95 11.79
C VAL A 80 6.48 -18.80 12.49
N PHE A 81 6.96 -18.37 13.64
CA PHE A 81 6.36 -17.28 14.41
C PHE A 81 6.40 -15.95 13.64
N SER A 82 7.47 -15.67 12.91
CA SER A 82 7.54 -14.51 12.03
C SER A 82 6.40 -14.52 11.01
N SER A 83 6.12 -15.66 10.38
CA SER A 83 5.00 -15.83 9.45
C SER A 83 3.65 -15.60 10.14
N TRP A 84 3.44 -16.19 11.31
CA TRP A 84 2.18 -16.03 12.06
C TRP A 84 1.94 -14.58 12.52
N HIS A 85 3.01 -13.82 12.77
CA HIS A 85 2.92 -12.39 13.12
C HIS A 85 2.81 -11.49 11.90
N GLY A 86 2.66 -12.06 10.70
CA GLY A 86 2.38 -11.30 9.48
C GLY A 86 3.62 -10.66 8.86
N VAL A 87 4.80 -11.20 9.13
CA VAL A 87 6.02 -10.84 8.41
C VAL A 87 6.06 -11.61 7.10
N ASP A 88 6.08 -10.89 5.98
CA ASP A 88 6.26 -11.50 4.67
C ASP A 88 7.64 -12.16 4.59
N ILE A 89 7.67 -13.42 4.14
CA ILE A 89 8.90 -14.19 3.97
C ILE A 89 9.15 -14.37 2.48
N ILE A 90 10.36 -14.07 2.04
CA ILE A 90 10.81 -14.27 0.66
C ILE A 90 12.12 -15.05 0.63
N SER A 91 12.38 -15.74 -0.49
CA SER A 91 13.66 -16.41 -0.75
C SER A 91 14.49 -15.60 -1.73
N GLU A 92 15.79 -15.52 -1.46
CA GLU A 92 16.80 -14.99 -2.39
C GLU A 92 17.90 -16.03 -2.56
N GLU A 93 18.32 -16.26 -3.81
CA GLU A 93 19.35 -17.23 -4.09
C GLU A 93 20.73 -16.76 -3.60
N VAL A 94 21.41 -17.66 -2.90
CA VAL A 94 22.78 -17.43 -2.39
C VAL A 94 23.70 -18.54 -2.86
N SER A 95 24.92 -18.18 -3.23
CA SER A 95 25.98 -19.16 -3.53
C SER A 95 26.60 -19.64 -2.23
N VAL A 96 26.79 -20.95 -2.13
CA VAL A 96 27.42 -21.58 -0.96
C VAL A 96 28.56 -22.46 -1.44
N TYR A 97 29.72 -22.31 -0.82
CA TYR A 97 30.83 -23.25 -0.99
C TYR A 97 30.65 -24.46 -0.09
N TYR A 98 30.70 -25.63 -0.66
CA TYR A 98 30.70 -26.91 0.07
C TYR A 98 32.11 -27.49 0.05
N PRO A 99 32.84 -27.50 1.18
CA PRO A 99 34.15 -28.15 1.24
C PRO A 99 34.03 -29.64 0.97
N PRO A 100 35.14 -30.32 0.64
CA PRO A 100 35.19 -31.79 0.53
C PRO A 100 34.65 -32.51 1.78
N ARG A 101 34.12 -33.72 1.62
CA ARG A 101 33.49 -34.45 2.75
C ARG A 101 34.38 -34.58 3.97
N GLU A 102 35.65 -34.76 3.76
CA GLU A 102 36.68 -34.95 4.81
C GLU A 102 36.87 -33.70 5.68
N GLU A 103 36.61 -32.52 5.14
CA GLU A 103 36.77 -31.22 5.83
C GLU A 103 35.48 -30.75 6.49
N ARG A 104 34.36 -31.48 6.32
CA ARG A 104 33.07 -31.06 6.86
C ARG A 104 32.90 -31.39 8.31
N VAL A 105 32.89 -30.44 9.19
CA VAL A 105 32.54 -30.59 10.61
C VAL A 105 31.05 -30.35 10.79
N SER A 106 30.33 -31.33 11.32
CA SER A 106 28.92 -31.20 11.65
C SER A 106 28.70 -31.38 13.14
N HIS A 107 28.10 -30.40 13.79
CA HIS A 107 27.70 -30.46 15.19
C HIS A 107 26.27 -31.03 15.38
N PHE A 108 25.61 -31.44 14.28
CA PHE A 108 24.28 -32.01 14.29
C PHE A 108 24.30 -33.48 14.81
N ARG A 109 23.52 -33.73 15.82
CA ARG A 109 23.33 -35.08 16.42
C ARG A 109 22.09 -35.72 15.80
N PRO A 110 22.24 -36.68 14.85
CA PRO A 110 21.14 -37.11 13.98
C PRO A 110 19.88 -37.53 14.71
N VAL A 111 19.99 -38.39 15.73
CA VAL A 111 18.83 -38.90 16.46
C VAL A 111 18.25 -37.82 17.41
N ALA A 112 19.10 -37.23 18.23
CA ALA A 112 18.64 -36.30 19.28
C ALA A 112 18.04 -35.03 18.68
N ASP A 113 18.72 -34.43 17.69
CA ASP A 113 18.25 -33.19 17.10
C ASP A 113 17.03 -33.41 16.17
N PHE A 114 16.97 -34.57 15.46
CA PHE A 114 15.79 -34.95 14.70
C PHE A 114 14.57 -35.17 15.59
N THR A 115 14.72 -35.85 16.72
CA THR A 115 13.63 -36.04 17.68
C THR A 115 13.12 -34.70 18.22
N ARG A 116 14.01 -33.79 18.61
CA ARG A 116 13.64 -32.45 19.09
C ARG A 116 12.91 -31.64 18.04
N ILE A 117 13.40 -31.65 16.81
CA ILE A 117 12.74 -30.96 15.69
C ILE A 117 11.36 -31.56 15.41
N SER A 118 11.22 -32.92 15.53
CA SER A 118 9.93 -33.59 15.34
C SER A 118 8.93 -33.24 16.44
N VAL A 119 9.37 -33.21 17.70
CA VAL A 119 8.53 -32.72 18.81
C VAL A 119 8.11 -31.29 18.63
N LEU A 120 9.05 -30.41 18.28
CA LEU A 120 8.73 -29.01 17.97
C LEU A 120 7.72 -28.88 16.82
N ASN A 121 7.89 -29.61 15.73
CA ASN A 121 6.95 -29.61 14.62
C ASN A 121 5.54 -30.01 15.05
N THR A 122 5.42 -31.01 15.93
CA THR A 122 4.13 -31.43 16.48
C THR A 122 3.49 -30.30 17.30
N ILE A 123 4.26 -29.67 18.18
CA ILE A 123 3.80 -28.51 18.97
C ILE A 123 3.38 -27.36 18.05
N LEU A 124 4.19 -27.03 17.04
CA LEU A 124 3.89 -25.97 16.09
C LEU A 124 2.64 -26.28 15.24
N CYS A 125 2.38 -27.55 14.91
CA CYS A 125 1.14 -27.91 14.21
C CYS A 125 -0.10 -27.71 15.11
N VAL A 126 -0.03 -28.10 16.38
CA VAL A 126 -1.12 -27.81 17.32
C VAL A 126 -1.33 -26.30 17.46
N LEU A 127 -0.25 -25.54 17.65
CA LEU A 127 -0.31 -24.08 17.76
C LEU A 127 -0.79 -23.43 16.44
N ALA A 128 -0.47 -24.01 15.29
CA ALA A 128 -0.99 -23.52 14.01
C ALA A 128 -2.52 -23.58 13.96
N ILE A 129 -3.11 -24.64 14.49
CA ILE A 129 -4.58 -24.82 14.53
C ILE A 129 -5.21 -23.94 15.59
N VAL A 130 -4.67 -23.97 16.83
CA VAL A 130 -5.31 -23.32 17.99
C VAL A 130 -5.04 -21.81 18.04
N TYR A 131 -3.90 -21.37 17.57
CA TYR A 131 -3.46 -19.97 17.66
C TYR A 131 -3.38 -19.28 16.29
N ALA A 132 -2.60 -19.84 15.35
CA ALA A 132 -2.31 -19.12 14.10
C ALA A 132 -3.52 -19.05 13.16
N LEU A 133 -4.30 -20.14 13.02
CA LEU A 133 -5.49 -20.18 12.16
C LEU A 133 -6.59 -19.22 12.64
N PRO A 134 -7.00 -19.20 13.91
CA PRO A 134 -7.95 -18.19 14.42
C PRO A 134 -7.45 -16.75 14.23
N LEU A 135 -6.17 -16.51 14.48
CA LEU A 135 -5.57 -15.20 14.30
C LEU A 135 -5.60 -14.74 12.81
N LYS A 136 -5.34 -15.68 11.90
CA LYS A 136 -5.42 -15.43 10.46
C LYS A 136 -6.86 -15.14 10.03
N ILE A 137 -7.82 -15.91 10.49
CA ILE A 137 -9.27 -15.70 10.23
C ILE A 137 -9.69 -14.34 10.76
N LEU A 138 -9.33 -13.99 12.00
CA LEU A 138 -9.64 -12.69 12.60
C LEU A 138 -9.05 -11.54 11.78
N ARG A 139 -7.81 -11.64 11.33
CA ARG A 139 -7.19 -10.61 10.46
C ARG A 139 -7.94 -10.44 9.14
N VAL A 140 -8.30 -11.54 8.49
CA VAL A 140 -9.09 -11.50 7.24
C VAL A 140 -10.45 -10.84 7.48
N LEU A 141 -11.13 -11.22 8.56
CA LEU A 141 -12.42 -10.64 8.95
C LEU A 141 -12.30 -9.14 9.22
N LEU A 142 -11.29 -8.71 9.98
CA LEU A 142 -11.07 -7.28 10.26
C LEU A 142 -10.76 -6.48 8.99
N VAL A 143 -9.99 -7.04 8.06
CA VAL A 143 -9.72 -6.41 6.76
C VAL A 143 -11.00 -6.29 5.94
N PHE A 144 -11.82 -7.33 5.92
CA PHE A 144 -13.12 -7.34 5.25
C PHE A 144 -14.07 -6.30 5.85
N LEU A 145 -14.27 -6.32 7.17
CA LEU A 145 -15.14 -5.37 7.87
C LEU A 145 -14.70 -3.91 7.65
N ARG A 146 -13.41 -3.64 7.73
CA ARG A 146 -12.86 -2.30 7.46
C ARG A 146 -13.18 -1.84 6.05
N THR A 147 -12.92 -2.70 5.07
CA THR A 147 -13.14 -2.36 3.65
C THR A 147 -14.62 -2.13 3.38
N THR A 148 -15.48 -3.00 3.90
CA THR A 148 -16.94 -2.89 3.78
C THR A 148 -17.45 -1.62 4.43
N TYR A 149 -17.03 -1.31 5.66
CA TYR A 149 -17.38 -0.07 6.35
C TYR A 149 -16.99 1.17 5.53
N SER A 150 -15.72 1.24 5.07
CA SER A 150 -15.24 2.39 4.31
C SER A 150 -15.95 2.53 2.96
N LEU A 151 -16.29 1.42 2.31
CA LEU A 151 -17.06 1.41 1.07
C LEU A 151 -18.49 1.90 1.29
N ILE A 152 -19.18 1.39 2.32
CA ILE A 152 -20.54 1.82 2.66
C ILE A 152 -20.55 3.32 3.01
N ALA A 153 -19.64 3.79 3.85
CA ALA A 153 -19.53 5.20 4.19
C ALA A 153 -19.33 6.08 2.95
N TYR A 154 -18.48 5.64 2.02
CA TYR A 154 -18.27 6.33 0.76
C TYR A 154 -19.52 6.33 -0.14
N LEU A 155 -20.21 5.21 -0.26
CA LEU A 155 -21.45 5.09 -1.06
C LEU A 155 -22.57 5.93 -0.47
N VAL A 156 -22.78 5.88 0.85
CA VAL A 156 -23.77 6.73 1.55
C VAL A 156 -23.48 8.19 1.25
N PHE A 157 -22.22 8.61 1.37
CA PHE A 157 -21.85 9.97 1.02
C PHE A 157 -22.19 10.34 -0.44
N CYS A 158 -21.83 9.48 -1.39
CA CYS A 158 -22.06 9.75 -2.81
C CYS A 158 -23.56 9.81 -3.15
N PHE A 159 -24.34 8.83 -2.68
CA PHE A 159 -25.75 8.67 -3.06
C PHE A 159 -26.72 9.45 -2.20
N VAL A 160 -26.41 9.68 -0.92
CA VAL A 160 -27.31 10.37 0.01
C VAL A 160 -27.04 11.88 0.07
N LEU A 161 -25.80 12.30 -0.12
CA LEU A 161 -25.42 13.71 -0.04
C LEU A 161 -25.07 14.32 -1.37
N LEU A 162 -24.03 13.82 -2.05
CA LEU A 162 -23.50 14.46 -3.26
C LEU A 162 -24.50 14.46 -4.41
N LEU A 163 -25.09 13.33 -4.73
CA LEU A 163 -25.98 13.21 -5.88
C LEU A 163 -27.28 14.00 -5.69
N PRO A 164 -28.03 13.88 -4.54
CA PRO A 164 -29.24 14.67 -4.33
C PRO A 164 -28.98 16.17 -4.30
N ILE A 165 -27.95 16.62 -3.61
CA ILE A 165 -27.58 18.04 -3.58
C ILE A 165 -27.29 18.54 -5.00
N THR A 166 -26.54 17.79 -5.79
CA THR A 166 -26.25 18.15 -7.18
C THR A 166 -27.53 18.25 -8.03
N LEU A 167 -28.47 17.30 -7.85
CA LEU A 167 -29.77 17.31 -8.54
C LEU A 167 -30.61 18.52 -8.15
N VAL A 168 -30.69 18.85 -6.86
CA VAL A 168 -31.41 20.03 -6.35
C VAL A 168 -30.80 21.31 -6.90
N LEU A 169 -29.48 21.48 -6.81
CA LEU A 169 -28.79 22.66 -7.33
C LEU A 169 -29.01 22.85 -8.85
N ARG A 170 -29.10 21.75 -9.59
CA ARG A 170 -29.41 21.77 -11.01
C ARG A 170 -30.88 22.11 -11.29
N ALA A 171 -31.80 21.51 -10.55
CA ALA A 171 -33.24 21.73 -10.70
C ALA A 171 -33.61 23.16 -10.35
N THR A 172 -33.02 23.74 -9.33
CA THR A 172 -33.23 25.13 -8.89
C THR A 172 -32.51 26.18 -9.77
N ARG A 173 -31.85 25.75 -10.85
CA ARG A 173 -31.12 26.60 -11.82
C ARG A 173 -30.14 27.56 -11.16
N VAL A 174 -29.52 27.15 -10.06
CA VAL A 174 -28.45 27.92 -9.40
C VAL A 174 -27.32 28.19 -10.41
N ARG A 175 -26.76 29.40 -10.37
CA ARG A 175 -25.65 29.80 -11.26
C ARG A 175 -24.53 28.78 -11.17
N ARG A 176 -23.97 28.37 -12.31
CA ARG A 176 -22.94 27.32 -12.42
C ARG A 176 -21.77 27.51 -11.46
N GLU A 177 -21.29 28.73 -11.31
CA GLU A 177 -20.18 29.09 -10.42
C GLU A 177 -20.52 28.83 -8.94
N LYS A 178 -21.75 29.18 -8.50
CA LYS A 178 -22.21 28.90 -7.15
C LYS A 178 -22.38 27.40 -6.91
N THR A 179 -22.93 26.69 -7.90
CA THR A 179 -23.06 25.23 -7.84
C THR A 179 -21.68 24.56 -7.69
N SER A 180 -20.71 24.95 -8.52
CA SER A 180 -19.34 24.47 -8.45
C SER A 180 -18.73 24.73 -7.05
N ALA A 181 -18.84 25.95 -6.54
CA ALA A 181 -18.30 26.31 -5.23
C ALA A 181 -18.94 25.53 -4.07
N ILE A 182 -20.24 25.26 -4.12
CA ILE A 182 -20.93 24.44 -3.11
C ILE A 182 -20.42 23.00 -3.17
N LEU A 183 -20.32 22.43 -4.37
CA LEU A 183 -19.82 21.04 -4.55
C LEU A 183 -18.37 20.90 -4.09
N HIS A 184 -17.49 21.86 -4.39
CA HIS A 184 -16.11 21.83 -3.92
C HIS A 184 -16.02 21.89 -2.38
N ARG A 185 -16.81 22.76 -1.74
CA ARG A 185 -16.88 22.81 -0.25
C ARG A 185 -17.37 21.51 0.35
N LEU A 186 -18.41 20.92 -0.26
CA LEU A 186 -18.95 19.64 0.19
C LEU A 186 -17.93 18.51 0.04
N LEU A 187 -17.27 18.41 -1.12
CA LEU A 187 -16.21 17.43 -1.38
C LEU A 187 -15.06 17.59 -0.37
N ASN A 188 -14.61 18.81 -0.11
CA ASN A 188 -13.57 19.07 0.89
C ASN A 188 -14.00 18.67 2.30
N SER A 189 -15.21 19.08 2.74
CA SER A 189 -15.72 18.78 4.09
C SER A 189 -15.81 17.29 4.33
N VAL A 190 -16.28 16.52 3.33
CA VAL A 190 -16.40 15.08 3.45
C VAL A 190 -15.05 14.39 3.32
N ALA A 191 -14.18 14.86 2.44
CA ALA A 191 -12.81 14.35 2.39
C ALA A 191 -12.12 14.53 3.75
N LYS A 192 -12.27 15.68 4.40
CA LYS A 192 -11.80 15.92 5.78
C LYS A 192 -12.41 14.95 6.78
N LEU A 193 -13.73 14.76 6.73
CA LEU A 193 -14.44 13.87 7.62
C LEU A 193 -13.93 12.43 7.49
N ILE A 194 -13.83 11.93 6.26
CA ILE A 194 -13.37 10.55 5.97
C ILE A 194 -11.89 10.38 6.31
N VAL A 195 -11.02 11.32 5.90
CA VAL A 195 -9.56 11.15 6.04
C VAL A 195 -9.09 11.49 7.46
N LEU A 196 -9.59 12.58 8.05
CA LEU A 196 -9.05 13.12 9.30
C LEU A 196 -9.82 12.69 10.55
N ARG A 197 -11.16 12.63 10.53
CA ARG A 197 -11.97 12.37 11.74
C ARG A 197 -12.35 10.91 11.94
N HIS A 198 -12.90 10.28 10.93
CA HIS A 198 -13.35 8.89 11.06
C HIS A 198 -12.37 7.91 10.49
N GLY A 199 -11.44 8.38 9.68
CA GLY A 199 -10.33 7.65 9.14
C GLY A 199 -10.73 6.32 8.48
N ILE A 200 -9.81 5.77 7.78
CA ILE A 200 -9.91 4.35 7.47
C ILE A 200 -9.44 3.62 8.74
N PRO A 201 -10.29 2.80 9.39
CA PRO A 201 -9.92 2.14 10.64
C PRO A 201 -8.56 1.44 10.54
N GLY A 202 -7.64 1.72 11.48
CA GLY A 202 -6.29 1.16 11.49
C GLY A 202 -5.30 1.84 10.52
N VAL A 203 -5.66 2.98 9.95
CA VAL A 203 -4.76 3.83 9.15
C VAL A 203 -4.50 5.13 9.90
N ARG A 204 -3.23 5.51 10.02
CA ARG A 204 -2.82 6.83 10.54
C ARG A 204 -2.50 7.74 9.37
N TYR A 205 -3.10 8.90 9.36
CA TYR A 205 -2.82 9.94 8.37
C TYR A 205 -2.16 11.15 9.03
N THR A 206 -1.12 11.66 8.42
CA THR A 206 -0.39 12.85 8.84
C THR A 206 -0.14 13.78 7.65
N VAL A 207 -0.07 15.08 7.92
CA VAL A 207 0.30 16.12 6.94
C VAL A 207 1.52 16.86 7.48
N GLU A 208 2.55 16.95 6.66
CA GLU A 208 3.68 17.84 6.84
C GLU A 208 3.54 18.99 5.84
N ASN A 209 3.35 20.20 6.32
CA ASN A 209 3.12 21.36 5.48
C ASN A 209 4.11 22.47 5.87
N ASP A 210 4.94 22.89 4.92
CA ASP A 210 5.96 23.94 5.08
C ASP A 210 5.36 25.36 5.09
N GLY A 211 4.09 25.50 5.53
CA GLY A 211 3.42 26.81 5.66
C GLY A 211 2.64 27.24 4.41
N GLU A 212 2.23 26.27 3.56
CA GLU A 212 1.30 26.55 2.46
C GLU A 212 -0.13 26.75 2.99
N ASP A 213 -0.75 27.87 2.65
CA ASP A 213 -2.12 28.24 3.06
C ASP A 213 -3.17 28.06 1.95
N PHE A 214 -2.75 27.70 0.75
CA PHE A 214 -3.57 27.53 -0.46
C PHE A 214 -4.38 28.80 -0.87
N ASN A 215 -3.95 29.96 -0.45
CA ASN A 215 -4.63 31.21 -0.80
C ASN A 215 -4.31 31.69 -2.22
N ARG A 216 -3.17 31.29 -2.76
CA ARG A 216 -2.76 31.60 -4.13
C ARG A 216 -2.95 30.39 -5.03
N PRO A 217 -3.59 30.56 -6.19
CA PRO A 217 -3.69 29.49 -7.17
C PRO A 217 -2.33 29.02 -7.66
N ALA A 218 -2.14 27.71 -7.71
CA ALA A 218 -0.93 27.06 -8.20
C ALA A 218 -1.26 25.83 -9.03
N VAL A 219 -0.30 25.31 -9.78
CA VAL A 219 -0.37 23.96 -10.32
C VAL A 219 0.27 23.01 -9.31
N ILE A 220 -0.56 22.22 -8.66
CA ILE A 220 -0.13 21.21 -7.70
C ILE A 220 0.25 19.96 -8.46
N ILE A 221 1.50 19.54 -8.32
CA ILE A 221 2.00 18.26 -8.86
C ILE A 221 2.18 17.27 -7.73
N CYS A 222 1.62 16.09 -7.91
CA CYS A 222 1.70 15.03 -6.90
C CYS A 222 1.96 13.67 -7.55
N ASN A 223 2.71 12.80 -6.89
CA ASN A 223 2.85 11.41 -7.29
C ASN A 223 1.54 10.64 -7.08
N HIS A 224 1.31 9.57 -7.84
CA HIS A 224 0.03 8.86 -7.84
C HIS A 224 0.19 7.39 -7.42
N GLN A 225 -0.30 7.02 -6.25
CA GLN A 225 -0.16 5.68 -5.69
C GLN A 225 -1.49 4.91 -5.59
N SER A 226 -2.59 5.61 -5.28
CA SER A 226 -3.84 4.99 -4.86
C SER A 226 -5.07 5.78 -5.30
N HIS A 227 -6.24 5.20 -5.17
CA HIS A 227 -7.51 5.95 -5.21
C HIS A 227 -7.69 6.84 -3.98
N LEU A 228 -6.99 6.56 -2.88
CA LEU A 228 -7.03 7.38 -1.66
C LEU A 228 -6.39 8.75 -1.85
N ASP A 229 -5.48 8.88 -2.81
CA ASP A 229 -4.79 10.13 -3.14
C ASP A 229 -5.78 11.27 -3.39
N LEU A 230 -6.86 10.99 -4.12
CA LEU A 230 -7.91 11.98 -4.41
C LEU A 230 -8.57 12.51 -3.13
N MET A 231 -8.87 11.62 -2.18
CA MET A 231 -9.51 12.01 -0.92
C MET A 231 -8.56 12.81 -0.04
N VAL A 232 -7.28 12.42 -0.02
CA VAL A 232 -6.24 13.14 0.70
C VAL A 232 -6.06 14.54 0.11
N MET A 233 -5.98 14.65 -1.19
CA MET A 233 -5.85 15.93 -1.89
C MET A 233 -7.07 16.83 -1.66
N LEU A 234 -8.28 16.31 -1.84
CA LEU A 234 -9.53 17.04 -1.60
C LEU A 234 -9.68 17.53 -0.16
N SER A 235 -9.06 16.86 0.81
CA SER A 235 -9.11 17.27 2.21
C SER A 235 -8.29 18.53 2.52
N GLN A 236 -7.37 18.96 1.65
CA GLN A 236 -6.48 20.09 1.92
C GLN A 236 -7.23 21.43 1.84
N THR A 237 -7.91 21.68 0.72
CA THR A 237 -8.68 22.90 0.51
C THR A 237 -9.86 22.66 -0.42
N SER A 238 -10.89 23.51 -0.31
CA SER A 238 -12.04 23.50 -1.23
C SER A 238 -11.76 24.21 -2.57
N LYS A 239 -10.57 24.75 -2.74
CA LYS A 239 -10.16 25.48 -3.95
C LYS A 239 -9.25 24.65 -4.85
N LEU A 240 -9.62 23.39 -5.08
CA LEU A 240 -8.88 22.46 -5.93
C LEU A 240 -9.73 21.97 -7.10
N VAL A 241 -9.14 21.93 -8.27
CA VAL A 241 -9.67 21.25 -9.46
C VAL A 241 -8.70 20.15 -9.86
N ILE A 242 -9.16 18.91 -9.92
CA ILE A 242 -8.33 17.77 -10.29
C ILE A 242 -8.61 17.39 -11.74
N LEU A 243 -7.57 17.29 -12.56
CA LEU A 243 -7.71 16.74 -13.91
C LEU A 243 -8.03 15.24 -13.82
N THR A 244 -9.09 14.84 -14.52
CA THR A 244 -9.68 13.49 -14.38
C THR A 244 -9.48 12.65 -15.63
N ASN A 245 -9.89 11.39 -15.56
CA ASN A 245 -9.93 10.44 -16.67
C ASN A 245 -11.36 10.35 -17.23
N ASP A 246 -11.47 9.89 -18.48
CA ASP A 246 -12.76 9.74 -19.18
C ASP A 246 -13.76 8.85 -18.46
N TRP A 247 -13.31 7.78 -17.83
CA TRP A 247 -14.20 6.87 -17.14
C TRP A 247 -14.90 7.52 -15.93
N VAL A 248 -14.22 8.46 -15.24
CA VAL A 248 -14.82 9.23 -14.14
C VAL A 248 -15.78 10.29 -14.69
N TRP A 249 -15.36 10.98 -15.76
CA TRP A 249 -16.15 12.00 -16.44
C TRP A 249 -17.45 11.46 -17.01
N ASN A 250 -17.41 10.27 -17.60
CA ASN A 250 -18.54 9.59 -18.21
C ASN A 250 -19.26 8.63 -17.23
N SER A 251 -18.84 8.57 -15.98
CA SER A 251 -19.50 7.73 -14.99
C SER A 251 -20.95 8.13 -14.79
N PRO A 252 -21.91 7.17 -14.82
CA PRO A 252 -23.31 7.46 -14.55
C PRO A 252 -23.53 8.00 -13.14
N PHE A 253 -22.65 7.63 -12.18
CA PHE A 253 -22.77 8.01 -10.78
C PHE A 253 -22.02 9.30 -10.47
N PHE A 254 -20.76 9.41 -10.88
CA PHE A 254 -19.89 10.54 -10.53
C PHE A 254 -19.87 11.63 -11.58
N GLY A 255 -20.10 11.30 -12.84
CA GLY A 255 -19.94 12.22 -13.95
C GLY A 255 -20.79 13.49 -13.83
N MET A 256 -22.00 13.38 -13.28
CA MET A 256 -22.84 14.55 -13.05
C MET A 256 -22.18 15.49 -12.01
N VAL A 257 -21.74 14.97 -10.89
CA VAL A 257 -21.07 15.73 -9.81
C VAL A 257 -19.80 16.39 -10.36
N ILE A 258 -18.95 15.61 -11.02
CA ILE A 258 -17.66 16.05 -11.57
C ILE A 258 -17.81 17.14 -12.60
N ARG A 259 -18.80 17.02 -13.54
CA ARG A 259 -19.08 18.06 -14.54
C ARG A 259 -19.62 19.34 -13.92
N ASN A 260 -20.46 19.24 -12.89
CA ASN A 260 -20.98 20.43 -12.19
C ASN A 260 -19.96 21.05 -11.24
N ALA A 261 -18.99 20.29 -10.75
CA ALA A 261 -17.83 20.78 -10.03
C ALA A 261 -16.71 21.31 -10.96
N GLU A 262 -16.94 21.33 -12.27
CA GLU A 262 -16.02 21.86 -13.29
C GLU A 262 -14.64 21.16 -13.31
N TYR A 263 -14.61 19.85 -13.03
CA TYR A 263 -13.45 19.03 -13.31
C TYR A 263 -13.44 18.65 -14.80
N TYR A 264 -12.26 18.48 -15.38
CA TYR A 264 -12.14 18.21 -16.82
C TYR A 264 -11.25 16.99 -17.08
N PRO A 265 -11.60 16.16 -18.07
CA PRO A 265 -10.78 15.03 -18.44
C PRO A 265 -9.59 15.44 -19.30
N VAL A 266 -8.44 14.83 -19.03
CA VAL A 266 -7.19 15.12 -19.76
C VAL A 266 -7.30 14.81 -21.27
N SER A 267 -8.15 13.84 -21.62
CA SER A 267 -8.41 13.43 -23.01
C SER A 267 -9.01 14.51 -23.92
N MET A 268 -9.61 15.55 -23.35
CA MET A 268 -10.07 16.71 -24.13
C MET A 268 -8.92 17.48 -24.80
N GLY A 269 -7.68 17.18 -24.42
CA GLY A 269 -6.49 17.93 -24.81
C GLY A 269 -6.28 19.17 -23.95
N ILE A 270 -5.01 19.46 -23.65
CA ILE A 270 -4.65 20.56 -22.74
C ILE A 270 -5.12 21.90 -23.32
N ASP A 271 -4.92 22.14 -24.59
CA ASP A 271 -5.27 23.40 -25.23
C ASP A 271 -6.79 23.71 -25.19
N ALA A 272 -7.62 22.67 -25.30
CA ALA A 272 -9.07 22.81 -25.22
C ALA A 272 -9.58 23.07 -23.78
N ILE A 273 -8.84 22.64 -22.76
CA ILE A 273 -9.21 22.86 -21.36
C ILE A 273 -8.60 24.14 -20.77
N LEU A 274 -7.51 24.66 -21.33
CA LEU A 274 -6.81 25.87 -20.84
C LEU A 274 -7.73 27.08 -20.57
N PRO A 275 -8.63 27.49 -21.46
CA PRO A 275 -9.53 28.63 -21.19
C PRO A 275 -10.44 28.37 -19.97
N LYS A 276 -10.88 27.13 -19.79
CA LYS A 276 -11.72 26.70 -18.66
C LYS A 276 -10.92 26.74 -17.36
N LEU A 277 -9.67 26.23 -17.37
CA LEU A 277 -8.76 26.30 -16.24
C LEU A 277 -8.42 27.74 -15.87
N GLN A 278 -8.19 28.60 -16.84
CA GLN A 278 -7.94 30.03 -16.61
C GLN A 278 -9.11 30.69 -15.87
N SER A 279 -10.36 30.40 -16.26
CA SER A 279 -11.55 30.89 -15.56
C SER A 279 -11.59 30.41 -14.09
N LEU A 280 -11.20 29.16 -13.82
CA LEU A 280 -11.13 28.60 -12.47
C LEU A 280 -10.01 29.26 -11.65
N VAL A 281 -8.85 29.47 -12.25
CA VAL A 281 -7.71 30.17 -11.62
C VAL A 281 -8.09 31.61 -11.22
N LYS A 282 -8.78 32.34 -12.08
CA LYS A 282 -9.31 33.69 -11.74
C LYS A 282 -10.27 33.66 -10.54
N ARG A 283 -10.95 32.55 -10.29
CA ARG A 283 -11.81 32.33 -9.10
C ARG A 283 -11.06 31.80 -7.89
N GLY A 284 -9.73 31.68 -7.96
CA GLY A 284 -8.85 31.23 -6.87
C GLY A 284 -8.70 29.72 -6.74
N TYR A 285 -8.94 28.94 -7.79
CA TYR A 285 -8.74 27.49 -7.77
C TYR A 285 -7.33 27.10 -8.21
N SER A 286 -6.70 26.22 -7.48
CA SER A 286 -5.46 25.53 -7.88
C SER A 286 -5.80 24.30 -8.72
N ILE A 287 -4.87 23.93 -9.60
CA ILE A 287 -5.03 22.81 -10.54
C ILE A 287 -4.16 21.66 -10.07
N VAL A 288 -4.77 20.51 -9.73
CA VAL A 288 -4.05 19.31 -9.33
C VAL A 288 -3.82 18.41 -10.54
N VAL A 289 -2.58 18.03 -10.73
CA VAL A 289 -2.15 17.12 -11.79
C VAL A 289 -1.30 16.01 -11.20
N TYR A 290 -1.62 14.77 -11.55
CA TYR A 290 -0.76 13.61 -11.30
C TYR A 290 0.08 13.37 -12.56
N PRO A 291 1.31 13.89 -12.62
CA PRO A 291 2.08 13.94 -13.87
C PRO A 291 2.52 12.56 -14.38
N GLU A 292 2.39 11.51 -13.58
CA GLU A 292 2.61 10.12 -13.98
C GLU A 292 1.51 9.57 -14.90
N GLY A 293 0.35 10.22 -14.97
CA GLY A 293 -0.82 9.80 -15.77
C GLY A 293 -1.46 8.47 -15.34
N THR A 294 -0.85 7.74 -14.43
CA THR A 294 -1.36 6.48 -13.90
C THR A 294 -0.82 6.22 -12.49
N ARG A 295 -1.56 5.45 -11.70
CA ARG A 295 -1.10 5.04 -10.37
C ARG A 295 0.12 4.13 -10.46
N SER A 296 1.09 4.32 -9.55
CA SER A 296 2.24 3.44 -9.39
C SER A 296 1.81 2.01 -9.02
N LYS A 297 2.60 1.01 -9.41
CA LYS A 297 2.38 -0.40 -9.05
C LYS A 297 3.05 -0.78 -7.72
N ASP A 298 4.15 -0.13 -7.41
CA ASP A 298 5.10 -0.46 -6.34
C ASP A 298 5.41 0.73 -5.42
N CYS A 299 4.63 1.80 -5.52
CA CYS A 299 4.80 3.07 -4.80
C CYS A 299 6.07 3.86 -5.18
N THR A 300 6.77 3.50 -6.22
CA THR A 300 7.85 4.32 -6.78
C THR A 300 7.29 5.45 -7.64
N ILE A 301 8.00 6.55 -7.73
CA ILE A 301 7.64 7.68 -8.59
C ILE A 301 8.02 7.33 -10.02
N GLY A 302 7.04 7.41 -10.91
CA GLY A 302 7.21 7.12 -12.33
C GLY A 302 7.70 8.34 -13.14
N ARG A 303 7.75 8.17 -14.45
CA ARG A 303 8.10 9.25 -15.37
C ARG A 303 7.00 10.32 -15.38
N PHE A 304 7.40 11.60 -15.31
CA PHE A 304 6.49 12.73 -15.40
C PHE A 304 6.27 13.16 -16.85
N TYR A 305 5.00 13.33 -17.23
CA TYR A 305 4.60 13.93 -18.48
C TYR A 305 4.62 15.46 -18.40
N LYS A 306 4.90 16.11 -19.52
CA LYS A 306 5.08 17.56 -19.61
C LYS A 306 3.80 18.39 -19.39
N GLY A 307 2.63 17.78 -19.41
CA GLY A 307 1.32 18.48 -19.38
C GLY A 307 1.13 19.43 -18.20
N ALA A 308 1.51 19.01 -16.98
CA ALA A 308 1.42 19.86 -15.79
C ALA A 308 2.28 21.15 -15.93
N PHE A 309 3.50 20.99 -16.43
CA PHE A 309 4.45 22.10 -16.62
C PHE A 309 4.00 23.04 -17.75
N HIS A 310 3.36 22.51 -18.79
CA HIS A 310 2.77 23.30 -19.86
C HIS A 310 1.61 24.16 -19.32
N ILE A 311 0.73 23.60 -18.51
CA ILE A 311 -0.36 24.33 -17.84
C ILE A 311 0.21 25.46 -16.97
N ALA A 312 1.19 25.17 -16.12
CA ALA A 312 1.81 26.15 -15.24
C ALA A 312 2.42 27.32 -16.04
N ARG A 313 3.18 27.03 -17.08
CA ARG A 313 3.80 28.03 -17.95
C ARG A 313 2.75 28.89 -18.65
N THR A 314 1.72 28.28 -19.24
CA THR A 314 0.70 29.02 -20.04
C THR A 314 -0.21 29.88 -19.18
N LEU A 315 -0.51 29.44 -17.96
CA LEU A 315 -1.36 30.18 -17.02
C LEU A 315 -0.56 31.08 -16.07
N HIS A 316 0.77 31.11 -16.20
CA HIS A 316 1.68 31.88 -15.33
C HIS A 316 1.48 31.55 -13.84
N LEU A 317 1.39 30.27 -13.52
CA LEU A 317 1.19 29.78 -12.17
C LEU A 317 2.47 29.15 -11.61
N ASP A 318 2.67 29.32 -10.32
CA ASP A 318 3.69 28.59 -9.58
C ASP A 318 3.38 27.10 -9.54
N ILE A 319 4.40 26.28 -9.39
CA ILE A 319 4.28 24.83 -9.18
C ILE A 319 4.45 24.55 -7.71
N LEU A 320 3.44 23.92 -7.11
CA LEU A 320 3.47 23.45 -5.73
C LEU A 320 3.68 21.93 -5.71
N PRO A 321 4.87 21.43 -5.34
CA PRO A 321 5.11 20.01 -5.24
C PRO A 321 4.50 19.44 -3.96
N MET A 322 3.74 18.37 -4.11
CA MET A 322 3.24 17.56 -3.00
C MET A 322 3.67 16.11 -3.18
N ILE A 323 3.93 15.44 -2.08
CA ILE A 323 4.38 14.04 -2.10
C ILE A 323 3.50 13.21 -1.18
N GLU A 324 2.92 12.18 -1.74
CA GLU A 324 2.09 11.20 -1.04
C GLU A 324 2.89 9.93 -0.75
N TYR A 325 2.88 9.51 0.52
CA TYR A 325 3.55 8.30 0.98
C TYR A 325 2.57 7.34 1.63
N GLY A 326 2.71 6.05 1.32
CA GLY A 326 1.98 4.98 1.99
C GLY A 326 0.55 4.75 1.51
N MET A 327 -0.03 5.59 0.64
CA MET A 327 -1.37 5.41 0.10
C MET A 327 -1.49 4.09 -0.67
N GLY A 328 -0.49 3.79 -1.51
CA GLY A 328 -0.42 2.53 -2.25
C GLY A 328 -0.19 1.30 -1.36
N ASN A 329 0.38 1.46 -0.17
CA ASN A 329 0.49 0.37 0.81
C ASN A 329 -0.86 0.07 1.47
N VAL A 330 -1.67 1.10 1.73
CA VAL A 330 -3.01 0.98 2.32
C VAL A 330 -4.00 0.44 1.30
N LEU A 331 -4.02 1.00 0.08
CA LEU A 331 -4.85 0.52 -1.03
C LEU A 331 -4.03 0.44 -2.31
N PRO A 332 -3.38 -0.69 -2.59
CA PRO A 332 -2.58 -0.89 -3.80
C PRO A 332 -3.39 -0.74 -5.09
N LYS A 333 -2.74 -0.41 -6.20
CA LYS A 333 -3.37 -0.23 -7.53
C LYS A 333 -4.31 -1.36 -7.94
N LYS A 334 -3.95 -2.61 -7.64
CA LYS A 334 -4.75 -3.82 -7.90
C LYS A 334 -5.42 -4.38 -6.63
N GLY A 335 -5.28 -3.69 -5.50
CA GLY A 335 -5.83 -4.14 -4.23
C GLY A 335 -7.35 -3.94 -4.17
N LYS A 336 -8.05 -4.95 -3.64
CA LYS A 336 -9.49 -4.90 -3.39
C LYS A 336 -9.84 -4.55 -1.95
N TYR A 337 -8.85 -4.62 -1.04
CA TYR A 337 -9.05 -4.47 0.39
C TYR A 337 -8.12 -3.42 0.99
N LEU A 338 -8.67 -2.67 1.94
CA LEU A 338 -7.92 -1.68 2.70
C LEU A 338 -7.05 -2.37 3.76
N ARG A 339 -5.76 -2.04 3.75
CA ARG A 339 -4.78 -2.53 4.73
C ARG A 339 -4.57 -1.50 5.84
N THR A 340 -4.06 -1.94 6.97
CA THR A 340 -3.55 -1.02 8.00
C THR A 340 -2.25 -0.38 7.53
N GLY A 341 -1.99 0.84 7.97
CA GLY A 341 -0.75 1.51 7.58
C GLY A 341 -0.68 2.96 8.02
N ARG A 342 0.33 3.63 7.51
CA ARG A 342 0.53 5.07 7.68
C ARG A 342 0.47 5.74 6.32
N MET A 343 -0.25 6.84 6.24
CA MET A 343 -0.30 7.71 5.07
C MET A 343 0.27 9.09 5.49
N LEU A 344 1.10 9.64 4.66
CA LEU A 344 1.70 10.95 4.86
C LEU A 344 1.53 11.77 3.59
N LEU A 345 1.05 13.01 3.73
CA LEU A 345 1.14 14.03 2.70
C LEU A 345 2.21 15.03 3.12
N SER A 346 3.18 15.25 2.26
CA SER A 346 4.21 16.28 2.42
C SER A 346 3.95 17.39 1.40
N VAL A 347 3.74 18.61 1.89
CA VAL A 347 3.55 19.83 1.10
C VAL A 347 4.84 20.64 1.20
N ARG A 348 5.49 20.88 0.08
CA ARG A 348 6.78 21.58 0.02
C ARG A 348 6.62 22.92 -0.69
N LYS A 349 7.18 23.96 -0.09
CA LYS A 349 7.21 25.31 -0.69
C LYS A 349 8.43 25.49 -1.58
#